data_971dd642db2f033424f7135a8ce2c1fc
#
_entry.id   971dd642db2f033424f7135a8ce2c1fc
#
_cell.length_a   1.000
_cell.length_b   1.000
_cell.length_c   1.000
_cell.angle_alpha   90.00
_cell.angle_beta   90.00
_cell.angle_gamma   90.00
#
_symmetry.space_group_name_H-M   'P 1'
#
loop_
_entity.id
_entity.type
_entity.pdbx_description
1 polymer ?
#
loop_
_entity_poly.entity_id
_entity_poly.type
_entity_poly.pdbx_seq_one_letter_code
_entity_poly.pdbx_strand_id
1 'polypeptide(L)' 'MHTQQLTARFSTGDEVNAALADLRRSGAVCHTGAIPYDGLGAYPVLRFTVRENDLCLAKAIIRRAGGRV' A
#
# COMPACT_ATOMS: atom_id res chain seq x y z
N MET A 1 -1.35 15.06 14.93
CA MET A 1 -2.00 14.15 13.98
C MET A 1 -1.17 12.88 13.88
N HIS A 2 -1.79 11.74 14.09
CA HIS A 2 -1.08 10.47 14.11
C HIS A 2 -1.11 9.81 12.75
N THR A 3 0.05 9.39 12.30
CA THR A 3 0.18 8.61 11.07
C THR A 3 0.88 7.30 11.39
N GLN A 4 0.69 6.33 10.51
CA GLN A 4 1.31 5.03 10.66
C GLN A 4 1.89 4.60 9.33
N GLN A 5 3.09 4.04 9.36
CA GLN A 5 3.72 3.50 8.17
C GLN A 5 3.38 2.02 8.07
N LEU A 6 2.92 1.62 6.90
CA LEU A 6 2.57 0.24 6.62
C LEU A 6 3.38 -0.29 5.44
N THR A 7 3.62 -1.59 5.47
CA THR A 7 4.27 -2.30 4.37
C THR A 7 3.35 -3.40 3.91
N ALA A 8 2.99 -3.40 2.64
CA ALA A 8 2.12 -4.40 2.04
C ALA A 8 2.91 -5.26 1.08
N ARG A 9 2.63 -6.56 1.07
CA ARG A 9 3.24 -7.51 0.15
C ARG A 9 2.23 -7.95 -0.88
N PHE A 10 2.69 -8.08 -2.12
CA PHE A 10 1.86 -8.49 -3.25
C PHE A 10 2.55 -9.61 -4.02
N SER A 11 1.79 -10.30 -4.85
CA SER A 11 2.34 -11.37 -5.68
C SER A 11 2.94 -10.86 -6.98
N THR A 12 2.42 -9.75 -7.51
CA THR A 12 2.87 -9.18 -8.79
C THR A 12 3.00 -7.67 -8.70
N GLY A 13 3.80 -7.10 -9.60
CA GLY A 13 3.91 -5.66 -9.71
C GLY A 13 2.61 -4.98 -10.14
N ASP A 14 1.80 -5.66 -10.93
CA ASP A 14 0.50 -5.13 -11.35
C ASP A 14 -0.41 -4.92 -10.15
N GLU A 15 -0.39 -5.83 -9.19
CA GLU A 15 -1.17 -5.68 -7.97
C GLU A 15 -0.71 -4.48 -7.15
N VAL A 16 0.60 -4.25 -7.08
CA VAL A 16 1.15 -3.09 -6.40
C VAL A 16 0.65 -1.81 -7.06
N ASN A 17 0.69 -1.74 -8.39
CA ASN A 17 0.26 -0.57 -9.12
C ASN A 17 -1.24 -0.32 -8.93
N ALA A 18 -2.05 -1.37 -8.94
CA ALA A 18 -3.49 -1.26 -8.71
C ALA A 18 -3.78 -0.74 -7.31
N ALA A 19 -3.10 -1.27 -6.31
CA ALA A 19 -3.26 -0.83 -4.93
C ALA A 19 -2.87 0.64 -4.77
N LEU A 20 -1.74 1.02 -5.36
CA LEU A 20 -1.26 2.40 -5.28
C LEU A 20 -2.26 3.37 -5.92
N ALA A 21 -2.79 3.02 -7.08
CA ALA A 21 -3.78 3.86 -7.75
C ALA A 21 -5.04 4.02 -6.90
N ASP A 22 -5.52 2.93 -6.29
CA ASP A 22 -6.69 2.97 -5.44
C ASP A 22 -6.45 3.78 -4.17
N LEU A 23 -5.28 3.63 -3.56
CA LEU A 23 -4.93 4.40 -2.37
C LEU A 23 -4.89 5.90 -2.68
N ARG A 24 -4.31 6.28 -3.80
CA ARG A 24 -4.27 7.69 -4.22
C ARG A 24 -5.66 8.22 -4.50
N ARG A 25 -6.48 7.43 -5.17
CA ARG A 25 -7.85 7.84 -5.52
C ARG A 25 -8.70 8.04 -4.28
N SER A 26 -8.51 7.20 -3.27
CA SER A 26 -9.28 7.29 -2.03
C SER A 26 -8.85 8.44 -1.13
N GLY A 27 -7.64 8.96 -1.34
CA GLY A 27 -7.07 9.97 -0.46
C GLY A 27 -6.63 9.44 0.89
N ALA A 28 -6.58 8.13 1.05
CA ALA A 28 -6.23 7.52 2.34
C ALA A 28 -4.75 7.65 2.68
N VAL A 29 -3.91 7.87 1.69
CA VAL A 29 -2.47 7.87 1.86
C VAL A 29 -1.94 9.29 1.91
N CYS A 30 -1.19 9.61 2.97
CA CYS A 30 -0.55 10.91 3.13
C CYS A 30 0.72 11.01 2.30
N HIS A 31 1.47 9.93 2.23
CA HIS A 31 2.76 9.94 1.56
C HIS A 31 3.09 8.53 1.11
N THR A 32 3.41 8.39 -0.15
CA THR A 32 3.81 7.09 -0.69
C THR A 32 5.25 7.12 -1.13
N GLY A 33 6.07 6.31 -0.48
CA GLY A 33 7.31 5.86 -1.09
C GLY A 33 7.00 4.54 -1.78
N ALA A 34 6.48 4.60 -2.99
CA ALA A 34 6.16 3.38 -3.72
C ALA A 34 7.44 2.73 -4.20
N ILE A 35 7.85 1.70 -3.51
CA ILE A 35 8.90 0.82 -3.99
C ILE A 35 8.18 -0.38 -4.58
N PRO A 36 8.14 -0.52 -5.91
CA PRO A 36 7.36 -1.60 -6.55
C PRO A 36 7.90 -2.99 -6.23
N TYR A 37 9.12 -3.11 -5.74
CA TYR A 37 9.65 -4.36 -5.23
C TYR A 37 10.86 -4.04 -4.36
N ASP A 38 11.28 -5.01 -3.55
CA ASP A 38 12.31 -4.80 -2.55
C ASP A 38 13.74 -4.94 -3.07
N GLY A 39 13.92 -5.15 -4.35
CA GLY A 39 15.23 -5.30 -4.93
C GLY A 39 15.87 -6.68 -4.73
N LEU A 40 15.37 -7.46 -3.81
CA LEU A 40 15.84 -8.82 -3.59
C LEU A 40 15.04 -9.84 -4.37
N GLY A 41 14.02 -9.38 -5.06
CA GLY A 41 13.34 -10.16 -6.07
C GLY A 41 12.32 -11.16 -5.57
N ALA A 42 12.04 -11.22 -4.30
CA ALA A 42 11.11 -12.22 -3.81
C ALA A 42 9.65 -11.84 -4.10
N TYR A 43 9.24 -10.65 -3.67
CA TYR A 43 7.87 -10.19 -3.86
C TYR A 43 7.81 -8.68 -3.96
N PRO A 44 6.91 -8.13 -4.78
CA PRO A 44 6.70 -6.68 -4.80
C PRO A 44 6.17 -6.19 -3.45
N VAL A 45 6.68 -5.06 -3.02
CA VAL A 45 6.34 -4.48 -1.73
C VAL A 45 5.96 -3.01 -1.92
N LEU A 46 4.92 -2.58 -1.22
CA LEU A 46 4.50 -1.18 -1.21
C LEU A 46 4.59 -0.65 0.21
N ARG A 47 5.35 0.43 0.37
CA ARG A 47 5.42 1.16 1.65
C ARG A 47 4.64 2.44 1.53
N PHE A 48 3.83 2.71 2.53
CA PHE A 48 3.03 3.93 2.54
C PHE A 48 2.75 4.41 3.95
N THR A 49 2.48 5.70 4.07
CA THR A 49 2.10 6.32 5.33
C THR A 49 0.63 6.71 5.24
N VAL A 50 -0.14 6.32 6.24
CA VAL A 50 -1.57 6.53 6.27
C VAL A 50 -1.95 7.18 7.60
N ARG A 51 -2.97 8.03 7.59
CA ARG A 51 -3.53 8.58 8.80
C ARG A 51 -4.24 7.48 9.58
N GLU A 52 -4.16 7.57 10.90
CA GLU A 52 -4.75 6.56 11.77
C GLU A 52 -6.23 6.34 11.49
N ASN A 53 -6.96 7.41 11.20
CA ASN A 53 -8.39 7.32 10.88
C ASN A 53 -8.67 6.59 9.58
N ASP A 54 -7.71 6.53 8.68
CA ASP A 54 -7.86 5.90 7.37
C ASP A 54 -7.24 4.51 7.32
N LEU A 55 -6.77 4.01 8.44
CA LEU A 55 -6.05 2.73 8.51
C LEU A 55 -6.90 1.56 8.01
N CYS A 56 -8.15 1.49 8.45
CA CYS A 56 -9.04 0.41 8.02
C CYS A 56 -9.33 0.48 6.53
N LEU A 57 -9.53 1.68 6.01
CA LEU A 57 -9.77 1.88 4.58
C LEU A 57 -8.56 1.44 3.77
N ALA A 58 -7.37 1.85 4.19
CA ALA A 58 -6.14 1.49 3.49
C ALA A 58 -5.94 -0.03 3.47
N LYS A 59 -6.16 -0.69 4.59
CA LYS A 59 -6.05 -2.14 4.66
C LYS A 59 -7.04 -2.84 3.75
N ALA A 60 -8.28 -2.34 3.69
CA ALA A 60 -9.30 -2.90 2.82
C ALA A 60 -8.90 -2.77 1.35
N ILE A 61 -8.35 -1.62 0.96
CA ILE A 61 -7.87 -1.40 -0.40
C ILE A 61 -6.75 -2.38 -0.75
N ILE A 62 -5.80 -2.57 0.15
CA ILE A 62 -4.69 -3.48 -0.06
C ILE A 62 -5.20 -4.91 -0.27
N ARG A 63 -6.14 -5.35 0.56
CA ARG A 63 -6.70 -6.70 0.45
C ARG A 63 -7.44 -6.89 -0.87
N ARG A 64 -8.18 -5.90 -1.32
CA ARG A 64 -8.90 -5.96 -2.58
C ARG A 64 -7.96 -6.07 -3.77
N ALA A 65 -6.79 -5.49 -3.66
CA ALA A 65 -5.77 -5.56 -4.70
C ALA A 65 -4.96 -6.86 -4.64
N GLY A 66 -5.20 -7.71 -3.66
CA GLY A 66 -4.48 -8.97 -3.52
C GLY A 66 -3.27 -8.91 -2.61
N GLY A 67 -3.12 -7.82 -1.88
CA GLY A 67 -1.98 -7.64 -1.00
C GLY A 67 -2.22 -8.15 0.41
N ARG A 68 -1.14 -8.21 1.16
CA ARG A 68 -1.15 -8.57 2.57
C ARG A 68 -0.47 -7.48 3.37
N VAL A 69 -1.15 -7.08 4.40
CA VAL A 69 -0.65 -6.03 5.30
C VAL A 69 -0.62 -6.53 6.73
#